data_501228a1c80a80b269b8e92b33de0ab9
#
_entry.id   501228a1c80a80b269b8e92b33de0ab9
#
_cell.length_a   1.000
_cell.length_b   1.000
_cell.length_c   1.000
_cell.angle_alpha   90.00
_cell.angle_beta   90.00
_cell.angle_gamma   90.00
#
_symmetry.space_group_name_H-M   'P 1'
#
loop_
_entity.id
_entity.type
_entity.pdbx_description
1 polymer ?
#
loop_
_entity_poly.entity_id
_entity_poly.type
_entity_poly.pdbx_seq_one_letter_code
_entity_poly.pdbx_strand_id
1 'polypeptide(L)'
;MIGILSKRKTRRSRTVEPDVRAGKRAELGQVMTPLDIADFMASLFDFKRDGATFALDAGAGQGALSGAFIKAWSEQADLRLPLSLTAYEVDPVMQEYLRLFLRRCALDVERQGGKLEAVIRSCDFIQAVASPFEFGNPGTYTHAILNPPYKKITSDSPHRKWLRDLGIETVNLYSGFVATALQLLKPGGQLVAIVPRSFCNGPYYRPFREMLLRNAAIERIHLFESRTAAFKADGVLQENVIVKLVRGGRQGPVGISVSRDDSFGDCEIRLVPFHAVVNTGDAEKFIRIPQAADAVAATLPFAHDLDEL
;
A
#
# COMPACT_ATOMS: atom_id res chain seq x y z
N MET A 1 56.68 -20.63 -45.30
CA MET A 1 55.73 -21.59 -44.74
C MET A 1 55.17 -20.96 -43.41
N ILE A 2 53.88 -20.73 -43.41
CA ILE A 2 53.18 -19.84 -42.52
C ILE A 2 52.74 -20.60 -41.22
N GLY A 3 53.25 -20.15 -40.06
CA GLY A 3 52.84 -20.72 -38.76
C GLY A 3 51.63 -19.99 -38.17
N ILE A 4 50.55 -20.75 -37.93
CA ILE A 4 49.27 -20.26 -37.37
C ILE A 4 49.38 -20.18 -35.86
N LEU A 5 49.29 -18.97 -35.30
CA LEU A 5 49.18 -18.71 -33.85
C LEU A 5 47.73 -18.83 -33.40
N SER A 6 47.45 -19.87 -32.61
CA SER A 6 46.17 -20.09 -31.90
C SER A 6 46.03 -19.12 -30.74
N LYS A 7 45.02 -18.21 -30.79
CA LYS A 7 44.64 -17.34 -29.68
C LYS A 7 43.74 -18.12 -28.70
N ARG A 8 44.29 -18.53 -27.56
CA ARG A 8 43.52 -19.00 -26.40
C ARG A 8 42.73 -17.81 -25.79
N LYS A 9 41.42 -17.82 -25.94
CA LYS A 9 40.50 -16.96 -25.17
C LYS A 9 40.39 -17.47 -23.73
N THR A 10 41.03 -16.78 -22.80
CA THR A 10 40.80 -16.98 -21.35
C THR A 10 39.43 -16.44 -20.99
N ARG A 11 38.50 -17.35 -20.72
CA ARG A 11 37.18 -17.08 -20.15
C ARG A 11 37.39 -16.67 -18.67
N ARG A 12 37.43 -15.35 -18.36
CA ARG A 12 37.32 -14.87 -16.98
C ARG A 12 35.93 -15.21 -16.50
N SER A 13 35.80 -16.15 -15.56
CA SER A 13 34.61 -16.34 -14.74
C SER A 13 34.40 -15.05 -13.93
N ARG A 14 33.35 -14.28 -14.25
CA ARG A 14 32.84 -13.28 -13.35
C ARG A 14 32.19 -14.04 -12.18
N THR A 15 32.87 -14.13 -11.07
CA THR A 15 32.25 -14.39 -9.77
C THR A 15 31.29 -13.23 -9.54
N VAL A 16 29.98 -13.52 -9.62
CA VAL A 16 28.91 -12.59 -9.22
C VAL A 16 29.05 -12.50 -7.69
N GLU A 17 29.59 -11.39 -7.18
CA GLU A 17 29.52 -11.07 -5.76
C GLU A 17 28.02 -11.04 -5.40
N PRO A 18 27.59 -11.71 -4.32
CA PRO A 18 26.21 -11.63 -3.89
C PRO A 18 25.86 -10.18 -3.59
N ASP A 19 24.75 -9.70 -4.16
CA ASP A 19 24.27 -8.33 -3.96
C ASP A 19 23.94 -8.15 -2.47
N VAL A 20 24.87 -7.56 -1.73
CA VAL A 20 24.74 -7.26 -0.29
C VAL A 20 23.48 -6.44 -0.01
N ARG A 21 23.01 -5.68 -0.99
CA ARG A 21 21.76 -4.90 -0.91
C ARG A 21 20.51 -5.78 -0.96
N ALA A 22 20.52 -6.85 -1.77
CA ALA A 22 19.42 -7.81 -1.82
C ALA A 22 19.25 -8.53 -0.48
N GLY A 23 20.37 -8.90 0.18
CA GLY A 23 20.35 -9.52 1.51
C GLY A 23 19.74 -8.60 2.58
N LYS A 24 20.11 -7.32 2.63
CA LYS A 24 19.58 -6.36 3.59
C LYS A 24 18.09 -6.05 3.37
N ARG A 25 17.63 -6.00 2.11
CA ARG A 25 16.21 -5.84 1.78
C ARG A 25 15.38 -7.04 2.24
N ALA A 26 15.89 -8.26 2.03
CA ALA A 26 15.24 -9.47 2.51
C ALA A 26 15.12 -9.51 4.04
N GLU A 27 16.15 -9.05 4.76
CA GLU A 27 16.13 -8.94 6.24
C GLU A 27 15.06 -7.93 6.72
N LEU A 28 14.86 -6.83 6.01
CA LEU A 28 13.86 -5.81 6.33
C LEU A 28 12.45 -6.19 5.83
N GLY A 29 12.32 -7.23 4.99
CA GLY A 29 11.06 -7.61 4.36
C GLY A 29 10.53 -6.57 3.37
N GLN A 30 11.42 -5.73 2.82
CA GLN A 30 11.09 -4.66 1.88
C GLN A 30 10.90 -5.22 0.47
N VAL A 31 9.78 -4.88 -0.15
CA VAL A 31 9.44 -5.22 -1.53
C VAL A 31 9.24 -3.92 -2.30
N MET A 32 9.94 -3.78 -3.43
CA MET A 32 9.77 -2.59 -4.29
C MET A 32 8.44 -2.65 -5.03
N THR A 33 7.66 -1.57 -4.98
CA THR A 33 6.39 -1.49 -5.70
C THR A 33 6.64 -1.13 -7.17
N PRO A 34 6.26 -1.98 -8.14
CA PRO A 34 6.25 -1.63 -9.56
C PRO A 34 5.39 -0.38 -9.83
N LEU A 35 5.79 0.43 -10.83
CA LEU A 35 5.11 1.70 -11.10
C LEU A 35 3.65 1.52 -11.50
N ASP A 36 3.33 0.50 -12.30
CA ASP A 36 1.95 0.22 -12.72
C ASP A 36 1.06 -0.14 -11.51
N ILE A 37 1.59 -0.89 -10.55
CA ILE A 37 0.90 -1.19 -9.28
C ILE A 37 0.73 0.08 -8.44
N ALA A 38 1.75 0.92 -8.36
CA ALA A 38 1.67 2.19 -7.63
C ALA A 38 0.63 3.14 -8.23
N ASP A 39 0.62 3.30 -9.56
CA ASP A 39 -0.36 4.10 -10.28
C ASP A 39 -1.79 3.55 -10.09
N PHE A 40 -1.98 2.23 -10.17
CA PHE A 40 -3.27 1.62 -9.89
C PHE A 40 -3.72 1.85 -8.44
N MET A 41 -2.85 1.67 -7.45
CA MET A 41 -3.17 1.94 -6.05
C MET A 41 -3.58 3.41 -5.83
N ALA A 42 -2.86 4.33 -6.45
CA ALA A 42 -3.16 5.76 -6.36
C ALA A 42 -4.48 6.14 -7.04
N SER A 43 -4.84 5.47 -8.14
CA SER A 43 -6.11 5.69 -8.84
C SER A 43 -7.35 5.28 -8.03
N LEU A 44 -7.17 4.53 -6.96
CA LEU A 44 -8.26 4.10 -6.08
C LEU A 44 -8.71 5.18 -5.09
N PHE A 45 -7.98 6.28 -4.95
CA PHE A 45 -8.36 7.37 -4.05
C PHE A 45 -9.38 8.31 -4.69
N ASP A 46 -10.25 8.84 -3.83
CA ASP A 46 -11.16 9.93 -4.17
C ASP A 46 -10.66 11.21 -3.50
N PHE A 47 -10.33 12.22 -4.29
CA PHE A 47 -9.83 13.50 -3.78
C PHE A 47 -10.98 14.50 -3.68
N LYS A 48 -11.24 14.99 -2.46
CA LYS A 48 -12.22 16.04 -2.24
C LYS A 48 -11.71 17.37 -2.79
N ARG A 49 -12.58 18.13 -3.42
CA ARG A 49 -12.23 19.46 -3.98
C ARG A 49 -12.24 20.58 -2.93
N ASP A 50 -12.75 20.33 -1.73
CA ASP A 50 -13.03 21.33 -0.70
C ASP A 50 -12.16 21.20 0.57
N GLY A 51 -11.08 20.45 0.52
CA GLY A 51 -10.22 20.23 1.69
C GLY A 51 -8.75 19.98 1.37
N ALA A 52 -7.87 20.47 2.24
CA ALA A 52 -6.44 20.15 2.17
C ALA A 52 -6.20 18.64 2.31
N THR A 53 -5.27 18.13 1.53
CA THR A 53 -4.88 16.71 1.53
C THR A 53 -3.69 16.49 2.46
N PHE A 54 -3.85 15.62 3.45
CA PHE A 54 -2.79 15.16 4.34
C PHE A 54 -2.55 13.67 4.09
N ALA A 55 -1.43 13.36 3.44
CA ALA A 55 -1.10 12.02 3.00
C ALA A 55 -0.02 11.38 3.87
N LEU A 56 -0.12 10.07 4.07
CA LEU A 56 0.84 9.22 4.76
C LEU A 56 1.34 8.13 3.81
N ASP A 57 2.67 7.99 3.71
CA ASP A 57 3.35 6.85 3.08
C ASP A 57 4.30 6.23 4.11
N ALA A 58 3.89 5.12 4.74
CA ALA A 58 4.67 4.46 5.76
C ALA A 58 5.45 3.28 5.17
N GLY A 59 6.79 3.40 5.16
CA GLY A 59 7.69 2.50 4.46
C GLY A 59 7.87 2.92 3.00
N ALA A 60 8.14 4.22 2.77
CA ALA A 60 8.08 4.84 1.45
C ALA A 60 9.15 4.35 0.45
N GLY A 61 10.23 3.73 0.93
CA GLY A 61 11.32 3.28 0.06
C GLY A 61 11.90 4.41 -0.77
N GLN A 62 11.94 4.23 -2.10
CA GLN A 62 12.39 5.26 -3.04
C GLN A 62 11.28 6.24 -3.45
N GLY A 63 10.03 6.05 -2.97
CA GLY A 63 8.93 6.96 -3.22
C GLY A 63 8.00 6.59 -4.37
N ALA A 64 7.97 5.34 -4.83
CA ALA A 64 7.08 4.92 -5.92
C ALA A 64 5.60 5.20 -5.60
N LEU A 65 5.13 4.82 -4.41
CA LEU A 65 3.77 5.08 -3.95
C LEU A 65 3.53 6.59 -3.73
N SER A 66 4.48 7.28 -3.09
CA SER A 66 4.41 8.74 -2.93
C SER A 66 4.26 9.46 -4.26
N GLY A 67 5.04 9.07 -5.29
CA GLY A 67 4.99 9.67 -6.61
C GLY A 67 3.67 9.44 -7.34
N ALA A 68 3.18 8.19 -7.32
CA ALA A 68 1.89 7.85 -7.90
C ALA A 68 0.74 8.61 -7.20
N PHE A 69 0.79 8.72 -5.87
CA PHE A 69 -0.19 9.49 -5.10
C PHE A 69 -0.18 10.98 -5.45
N ILE A 70 1.02 11.60 -5.52
CA ILE A 70 1.16 13.02 -5.90
C ILE A 70 0.61 13.27 -7.30
N LYS A 71 0.90 12.39 -8.26
CA LYS A 71 0.39 12.45 -9.63
C LYS A 71 -1.15 12.38 -9.65
N ALA A 72 -1.74 11.37 -9.03
CA ALA A 72 -3.20 11.19 -8.98
C ALA A 72 -3.89 12.38 -8.27
N TRP A 73 -3.28 12.90 -7.19
CA TRP A 73 -3.77 14.10 -6.52
C TRP A 73 -3.71 15.32 -7.44
N SER A 74 -2.60 15.53 -8.16
CA SER A 74 -2.45 16.70 -9.05
C SER A 74 -3.42 16.70 -10.25
N GLU A 75 -3.89 15.53 -10.65
CA GLU A 75 -4.85 15.35 -11.74
C GLU A 75 -6.31 15.53 -11.31
N GLN A 76 -6.64 15.29 -10.03
CA GLN A 76 -8.02 15.18 -9.54
C GLN A 76 -8.42 16.24 -8.50
N ALA A 77 -7.45 16.72 -7.69
CA ALA A 77 -7.72 17.66 -6.59
C ALA A 77 -7.73 19.12 -7.07
N ASP A 78 -8.23 20.00 -6.20
CA ASP A 78 -8.06 21.44 -6.39
C ASP A 78 -6.64 21.86 -5.98
N LEU A 79 -5.79 22.17 -6.94
CA LEU A 79 -4.39 22.53 -6.73
C LEU A 79 -4.18 23.83 -5.91
N ARG A 80 -5.24 24.64 -5.74
CA ARG A 80 -5.20 25.80 -4.82
C ARG A 80 -5.06 25.40 -3.37
N LEU A 81 -5.43 24.16 -3.04
CA LEU A 81 -5.27 23.57 -1.71
C LEU A 81 -3.98 22.75 -1.66
N PRO A 82 -3.17 22.89 -0.61
CA PRO A 82 -1.88 22.20 -0.55
C PRO A 82 -2.03 20.69 -0.30
N LEU A 83 -1.06 19.93 -0.80
CA LEU A 83 -0.80 18.55 -0.39
C LEU A 83 0.32 18.56 0.66
N SER A 84 0.04 18.04 1.86
CA SER A 84 1.04 17.72 2.88
C SER A 84 1.28 16.20 2.88
N LEU A 85 2.48 15.77 2.56
CA LEU A 85 2.88 14.35 2.54
C LEU A 85 3.90 14.05 3.65
N THR A 86 3.59 13.08 4.50
CA THR A 86 4.54 12.52 5.47
C THR A 86 4.96 11.12 5.01
N ALA A 87 6.25 10.93 4.77
CA ALA A 87 6.84 9.66 4.37
C ALA A 87 7.75 9.13 5.48
N TYR A 88 7.58 7.86 5.89
CA TYR A 88 8.47 7.18 6.83
C TYR A 88 9.39 6.22 6.09
N GLU A 89 10.69 6.31 6.32
CA GLU A 89 11.69 5.39 5.77
C GLU A 89 12.87 5.26 6.74
N VAL A 90 13.28 4.02 7.02
CA VAL A 90 14.36 3.72 7.97
C VAL A 90 15.73 3.56 7.30
N ASP A 91 15.77 3.18 6.03
CA ASP A 91 17.03 2.99 5.31
C ASP A 91 17.59 4.33 4.83
N PRO A 92 18.78 4.75 5.32
CA PRO A 92 19.38 6.05 4.95
C PRO A 92 19.62 6.21 3.45
N VAL A 93 19.92 5.11 2.75
CA VAL A 93 20.15 5.14 1.29
C VAL A 93 18.84 5.42 0.57
N MET A 94 17.74 4.77 0.99
CA MET A 94 16.43 5.01 0.42
C MET A 94 15.94 6.43 0.72
N GLN A 95 16.21 6.95 1.92
CA GLN A 95 15.87 8.33 2.29
C GLN A 95 16.52 9.37 1.36
N GLU A 96 17.76 9.14 0.93
CA GLU A 96 18.44 10.08 0.01
C GLU A 96 17.77 10.09 -1.37
N TYR A 97 17.45 8.91 -1.93
CA TYR A 97 16.67 8.81 -3.17
C TYR A 97 15.30 9.46 -3.02
N LEU A 98 14.60 9.16 -1.95
CA LEU A 98 13.28 9.70 -1.64
C LEU A 98 13.30 11.23 -1.55
N ARG A 99 14.34 11.81 -0.90
CA ARG A 99 14.49 13.26 -0.75
C ARG A 99 14.65 13.96 -2.11
N LEU A 100 15.52 13.42 -2.97
CA LEU A 100 15.74 13.97 -4.30
C LEU A 100 14.47 13.84 -5.17
N PHE A 101 13.81 12.70 -5.08
CA PHE A 101 12.59 12.43 -5.82
C PHE A 101 11.45 13.38 -5.40
N LEU A 102 11.17 13.52 -4.10
CA LEU A 102 10.10 14.40 -3.60
C LEU A 102 10.36 15.88 -3.88
N ARG A 103 11.62 16.31 -3.88
CA ARG A 103 11.99 17.67 -4.33
C ARG A 103 11.61 17.89 -5.79
N ARG A 104 11.85 16.92 -6.66
CA ARG A 104 11.44 17.00 -8.06
C ARG A 104 9.93 17.05 -8.19
N CYS A 105 9.20 16.20 -7.50
CA CYS A 105 7.75 16.23 -7.47
C CYS A 105 7.20 17.59 -7.02
N ALA A 106 7.81 18.21 -6.00
CA ALA A 106 7.40 19.52 -5.52
C ALA A 106 7.55 20.61 -6.60
N LEU A 107 8.67 20.62 -7.36
CA LEU A 107 8.87 21.54 -8.47
C LEU A 107 7.86 21.30 -9.62
N ASP A 108 7.52 20.05 -9.89
CA ASP A 108 6.56 19.71 -10.95
C ASP A 108 5.13 20.13 -10.56
N VAL A 109 4.74 19.96 -9.28
CA VAL A 109 3.48 20.45 -8.71
C VAL A 109 3.41 21.98 -8.73
N GLU A 110 4.51 22.66 -8.36
CA GLU A 110 4.58 24.14 -8.39
C GLU A 110 4.40 24.69 -9.80
N ARG A 111 4.98 24.06 -10.83
CA ARG A 111 4.77 24.43 -12.24
C ARG A 111 3.32 24.31 -12.69
N GLN A 112 2.55 23.43 -12.05
CA GLN A 112 1.12 23.26 -12.28
C GLN A 112 0.25 24.21 -11.44
N GLY A 113 0.87 25.10 -10.64
CA GLY A 113 0.19 26.04 -9.77
C GLY A 113 -0.24 25.49 -8.41
N GLY A 114 0.21 24.28 -8.06
CA GLY A 114 -0.06 23.65 -6.77
C GLY A 114 1.05 23.86 -5.74
N LYS A 115 0.85 23.32 -4.55
CA LYS A 115 1.85 23.31 -3.45
C LYS A 115 1.96 21.94 -2.84
N LEU A 116 3.17 21.38 -2.82
CA LEU A 116 3.52 20.13 -2.13
C LEU A 116 4.46 20.42 -0.96
N GLU A 117 4.05 20.04 0.25
CA GLU A 117 4.87 20.04 1.44
C GLU A 117 5.19 18.58 1.83
N ALA A 118 6.41 18.11 1.59
CA ALA A 118 6.81 16.74 1.88
C ALA A 118 7.80 16.70 3.06
N VAL A 119 7.51 15.83 4.03
CA VAL A 119 8.35 15.58 5.20
C VAL A 119 8.76 14.11 5.22
N ILE A 120 10.07 13.85 5.32
CA ILE A 120 10.61 12.50 5.49
C ILE A 120 10.96 12.30 6.98
N ARG A 121 10.40 11.25 7.57
CA ARG A 121 10.67 10.80 8.93
C ARG A 121 11.66 9.63 8.88
N SER A 122 12.87 9.86 9.39
CA SER A 122 13.98 8.89 9.40
C SER A 122 13.92 7.98 10.63
N CYS A 123 12.77 7.35 10.86
CA CYS A 123 12.52 6.50 12.01
C CYS A 123 11.53 5.38 11.68
N ASP A 124 11.44 4.37 12.55
CA ASP A 124 10.42 3.33 12.44
C ASP A 124 9.03 3.92 12.65
N PHE A 125 8.11 3.62 11.74
CA PHE A 125 6.75 4.17 11.75
C PHE A 125 5.97 3.77 13.01
N ILE A 126 6.00 2.48 13.37
CA ILE A 126 5.25 1.98 14.53
C ILE A 126 5.82 2.56 15.82
N GLN A 127 7.16 2.61 15.94
CA GLN A 127 7.85 3.21 17.06
C GLN A 127 7.48 4.67 17.24
N ALA A 128 7.52 5.46 16.16
CA ALA A 128 7.23 6.88 16.18
C ALA A 128 5.79 7.15 16.65
N VAL A 129 4.81 6.36 16.16
CA VAL A 129 3.40 6.52 16.56
C VAL A 129 3.15 6.07 18.00
N ALA A 130 3.85 5.04 18.48
CA ALA A 130 3.73 4.56 19.85
C ALA A 130 4.44 5.48 20.88
N SER A 131 5.31 6.38 20.43
CA SER A 131 6.01 7.31 21.31
C SER A 131 5.08 8.44 21.75
N PRO A 132 4.93 8.71 23.06
CA PRO A 132 4.08 9.79 23.57
C PRO A 132 4.58 11.19 23.20
N PHE A 133 5.82 11.31 22.76
CA PHE A 133 6.50 12.57 22.39
C PHE A 133 6.60 12.81 20.89
N GLU A 134 6.23 11.83 20.07
CA GLU A 134 6.35 11.89 18.61
C GLU A 134 4.98 11.62 17.95
N PHE A 135 4.51 12.51 17.18
CA PHE A 135 3.70 12.58 15.96
C PHE A 135 2.48 11.65 15.77
N GLY A 136 2.05 10.88 16.75
CA GLY A 136 0.96 9.90 16.63
C GLY A 136 -0.42 10.43 16.97
N ASN A 137 -0.80 11.66 16.60
CA ASN A 137 -2.15 12.16 16.86
C ASN A 137 -3.20 11.48 15.97
N PRO A 138 -4.19 10.77 16.54
CA PRO A 138 -5.32 10.26 15.79
C PRO A 138 -6.01 11.35 14.98
N GLY A 139 -6.45 11.03 13.77
CA GLY A 139 -7.17 12.00 12.93
C GLY A 139 -6.27 13.05 12.27
N THR A 140 -5.00 12.76 12.02
CA THR A 140 -4.08 13.67 11.33
C THR A 140 -4.22 13.59 9.81
N TYR A 141 -4.31 12.38 9.25
CA TYR A 141 -4.26 12.17 7.80
C TYR A 141 -5.64 12.01 7.17
N THR A 142 -5.76 12.42 5.92
CA THR A 142 -6.92 12.18 5.08
C THR A 142 -6.74 10.94 4.20
N HIS A 143 -5.49 10.64 3.82
CA HIS A 143 -5.13 9.54 2.94
C HIS A 143 -3.90 8.82 3.45
N ALA A 144 -3.85 7.50 3.25
CA ALA A 144 -2.66 6.69 3.50
C ALA A 144 -2.47 5.68 2.35
N ILE A 145 -1.25 5.60 1.81
CA ILE A 145 -0.88 4.63 0.77
C ILE A 145 0.29 3.78 1.29
N LEU A 146 0.18 2.44 1.20
CA LEU A 146 1.10 1.56 1.91
C LEU A 146 1.49 0.33 1.10
N ASN A 147 2.79 0.03 1.07
CA ASN A 147 3.33 -1.31 0.81
C ASN A 147 4.24 -1.69 1.98
N PRO A 148 3.67 -2.15 3.09
CA PRO A 148 4.40 -2.36 4.34
C PRO A 148 5.28 -3.62 4.27
N PRO A 149 6.30 -3.76 5.16
CA PRO A 149 7.17 -4.93 5.19
C PRO A 149 6.43 -6.21 5.60
N TYR A 150 6.65 -7.32 4.88
CA TYR A 150 6.01 -8.62 5.11
C TYR A 150 6.82 -9.51 6.06
N LYS A 151 6.98 -9.07 7.30
CA LYS A 151 7.79 -9.77 8.30
C LYS A 151 6.93 -10.20 9.50
N LYS A 152 7.12 -11.45 9.96
CA LYS A 152 6.50 -11.90 11.20
C LYS A 152 7.07 -11.16 12.41
N ILE A 153 6.21 -10.89 13.38
CA ILE A 153 6.57 -10.27 14.66
C ILE A 153 6.68 -11.37 15.70
N THR A 154 7.85 -11.50 16.32
CA THR A 154 8.04 -12.40 17.46
C THR A 154 7.43 -11.82 18.73
N SER A 155 7.10 -12.66 19.71
CA SER A 155 6.40 -12.24 20.94
C SER A 155 7.21 -11.26 21.79
N ASP A 156 8.52 -11.30 21.70
CA ASP A 156 9.50 -10.50 22.44
C ASP A 156 10.04 -9.29 21.67
N SER A 157 9.60 -9.09 20.42
CA SER A 157 10.09 -7.99 19.59
C SER A 157 9.61 -6.62 20.08
N PRO A 158 10.41 -5.55 19.90
CA PRO A 158 9.99 -4.19 20.22
C PRO A 158 8.68 -3.77 19.51
N HIS A 159 8.50 -4.19 18.24
CA HIS A 159 7.28 -3.94 17.49
C HIS A 159 6.03 -4.52 18.17
N ARG A 160 6.15 -5.72 18.78
CA ARG A 160 5.04 -6.33 19.50
C ARG A 160 4.61 -5.48 20.70
N LYS A 161 5.58 -4.93 21.42
CA LYS A 161 5.32 -4.03 22.55
C LYS A 161 4.67 -2.74 22.09
N TRP A 162 5.24 -2.06 21.11
CA TRP A 162 4.70 -0.80 20.58
C TRP A 162 3.28 -0.94 20.03
N LEU A 163 3.00 -2.03 19.31
CA LEU A 163 1.65 -2.30 18.80
C LEU A 163 0.65 -2.54 19.93
N ARG A 164 1.04 -3.25 21.00
CA ARG A 164 0.19 -3.43 22.19
C ARG A 164 -0.07 -2.13 22.92
N ASP A 165 0.92 -1.26 23.03
CA ASP A 165 0.77 0.08 23.61
C ASP A 165 -0.25 0.93 22.81
N LEU A 166 -0.37 0.68 21.50
CA LEU A 166 -1.38 1.25 20.61
C LEU A 166 -2.73 0.49 20.61
N GLY A 167 -2.88 -0.57 21.42
CA GLY A 167 -4.07 -1.43 21.43
C GLY A 167 -4.22 -2.31 20.20
N ILE A 168 -3.13 -2.57 19.47
CA ILE A 168 -3.11 -3.38 18.24
C ILE A 168 -2.54 -4.76 18.54
N GLU A 169 -3.33 -5.81 18.33
CA GLU A 169 -2.89 -7.20 18.46
C GLU A 169 -2.76 -7.83 17.07
N THR A 170 -1.53 -8.17 16.67
CA THR A 170 -1.23 -8.81 15.41
C THR A 170 0.11 -9.52 15.43
N VAL A 171 0.35 -10.41 14.45
CA VAL A 171 1.53 -11.28 14.37
C VAL A 171 2.46 -10.94 13.20
N ASN A 172 2.13 -9.89 12.43
CA ASN A 172 2.91 -9.51 11.26
C ASN A 172 3.02 -7.99 11.14
N LEU A 173 4.17 -7.51 10.62
CA LEU A 173 4.40 -6.07 10.47
C LEU A 173 3.39 -5.41 9.53
N TYR A 174 3.05 -6.04 8.38
CA TYR A 174 2.13 -5.41 7.44
C TYR A 174 0.76 -5.10 8.07
N SER A 175 0.23 -6.01 8.85
CA SER A 175 -1.05 -5.79 9.55
C SER A 175 -0.91 -4.77 10.69
N GLY A 176 0.27 -4.72 11.33
CA GLY A 176 0.62 -3.65 12.28
C GLY A 176 0.64 -2.27 11.62
N PHE A 177 1.31 -2.14 10.48
CA PHE A 177 1.37 -0.88 9.71
C PHE A 177 -0.01 -0.42 9.26
N VAL A 178 -0.82 -1.32 8.68
CA VAL A 178 -2.19 -0.98 8.25
C VAL A 178 -3.05 -0.54 9.43
N ALA A 179 -2.99 -1.28 10.55
CA ALA A 179 -3.75 -0.94 11.76
C ALA A 179 -3.35 0.44 12.32
N THR A 180 -2.05 0.69 12.42
CA THR A 180 -1.51 1.97 12.91
C THR A 180 -1.88 3.12 11.99
N ALA A 181 -1.72 2.96 10.67
CA ALA A 181 -2.11 3.99 9.69
C ALA A 181 -3.61 4.29 9.74
N LEU A 182 -4.45 3.25 9.91
CA LEU A 182 -5.89 3.42 10.03
C LEU A 182 -6.29 4.23 11.26
N GLN A 183 -5.58 4.08 12.39
CA GLN A 183 -5.82 4.89 13.59
C GLN A 183 -5.47 6.37 13.39
N LEU A 184 -4.50 6.67 12.53
CA LEU A 184 -4.07 8.04 12.22
C LEU A 184 -4.96 8.77 11.22
N LEU A 185 -5.82 8.06 10.50
CA LEU A 185 -6.76 8.67 9.56
C LEU A 185 -7.88 9.41 10.27
N LYS A 186 -8.34 10.51 9.68
CA LYS A 186 -9.60 11.18 10.05
C LYS A 186 -10.79 10.29 9.74
N PRO A 187 -11.95 10.46 10.40
CA PRO A 187 -13.20 9.87 9.94
C PRO A 187 -13.43 10.23 8.45
N GLY A 188 -13.77 9.25 7.63
CA GLY A 188 -13.87 9.37 6.18
C GLY A 188 -12.52 9.38 5.44
N GLY A 189 -11.40 9.31 6.14
CA GLY A 189 -10.07 9.17 5.53
C GLY A 189 -9.89 7.81 4.86
N GLN A 190 -9.13 7.78 3.77
CA GLN A 190 -8.97 6.63 2.89
C GLN A 190 -7.59 6.00 3.06
N LEU A 191 -7.54 4.67 3.10
CA LEU A 191 -6.31 3.90 3.11
C LEU A 191 -6.32 2.92 1.94
N VAL A 192 -5.24 2.95 1.13
CA VAL A 192 -4.99 1.94 0.10
C VAL A 192 -3.69 1.22 0.46
N ALA A 193 -3.75 -0.10 0.56
CA ALA A 193 -2.58 -0.91 0.89
C ALA A 193 -2.51 -2.16 0.02
N ILE A 194 -1.27 -2.52 -0.37
CA ILE A 194 -0.99 -3.84 -0.93
C ILE A 194 -0.40 -4.72 0.18
N VAL A 195 -1.04 -5.87 0.43
CA VAL A 195 -0.72 -6.74 1.56
C VAL A 195 -0.94 -8.22 1.20
N PRO A 196 -0.29 -9.15 1.90
CA PRO A 196 -0.56 -10.58 1.73
C PRO A 196 -2.02 -10.93 2.01
N ARG A 197 -2.63 -11.72 1.13
CA ARG A 197 -4.02 -12.21 1.25
C ARG A 197 -4.26 -13.04 2.52
N SER A 198 -3.20 -13.54 3.15
CA SER A 198 -3.27 -14.40 4.34
C SER A 198 -4.05 -13.81 5.52
N PHE A 199 -4.19 -12.47 5.62
CA PHE A 199 -5.01 -11.87 6.67
C PHE A 199 -6.50 -12.17 6.49
N CYS A 200 -6.96 -12.46 5.28
CA CYS A 200 -8.37 -12.71 4.99
C CYS A 200 -8.91 -13.96 5.72
N ASN A 201 -8.11 -15.01 5.81
CA ASN A 201 -8.53 -16.33 6.37
C ASN A 201 -7.52 -16.99 7.31
N GLY A 202 -6.36 -16.38 7.55
CA GLY A 202 -5.37 -16.93 8.48
C GLY A 202 -5.87 -16.88 9.93
N PRO A 203 -5.70 -17.97 10.72
CA PRO A 203 -6.25 -18.06 12.08
C PRO A 203 -5.66 -17.00 13.03
N TYR A 204 -4.40 -16.62 12.83
CA TYR A 204 -3.72 -15.66 13.70
C TYR A 204 -4.10 -14.19 13.43
N TYR A 205 -4.89 -13.90 12.38
CA TYR A 205 -5.27 -12.55 12.00
C TYR A 205 -6.67 -12.14 12.47
N ARG A 206 -7.36 -12.97 13.25
CA ARG A 206 -8.68 -12.65 13.78
C ARG A 206 -8.72 -11.30 14.49
N PRO A 207 -7.82 -10.98 15.47
CA PRO A 207 -7.81 -9.69 16.13
C PRO A 207 -7.66 -8.52 15.15
N PHE A 208 -6.82 -8.67 14.13
CA PHE A 208 -6.63 -7.67 13.09
C PHE A 208 -7.90 -7.50 12.24
N ARG A 209 -8.58 -8.59 11.83
CA ARG A 209 -9.85 -8.51 11.08
C ARG A 209 -10.95 -7.82 11.90
N GLU A 210 -11.08 -8.18 13.17
CA GLU A 210 -12.04 -7.54 14.09
C GLU A 210 -11.79 -6.04 14.23
N MET A 211 -10.53 -5.64 14.38
CA MET A 211 -10.15 -4.23 14.47
C MET A 211 -10.46 -3.51 13.16
N LEU A 212 -10.10 -4.08 12.02
CA LEU A 212 -10.34 -3.52 10.70
C LEU A 212 -11.84 -3.30 10.47
N LEU A 213 -12.67 -4.33 10.66
CA LEU A 213 -14.11 -4.30 10.44
C LEU A 213 -14.85 -3.37 11.42
N ARG A 214 -14.31 -3.16 12.61
CA ARG A 214 -14.88 -2.21 13.60
C ARG A 214 -14.59 -0.77 13.23
N ASN A 215 -13.45 -0.50 12.61
CA ASN A 215 -12.93 0.86 12.43
C ASN A 215 -13.04 1.39 11.00
N ALA A 216 -13.27 0.53 10.00
CA ALA A 216 -13.31 0.94 8.61
C ALA A 216 -14.33 0.17 7.79
N ALA A 217 -14.85 0.81 6.76
CA ALA A 217 -15.54 0.15 5.67
C ALA A 217 -14.51 -0.39 4.67
N ILE A 218 -14.74 -1.60 4.15
CA ILE A 218 -14.01 -2.15 3.01
C ILE A 218 -14.74 -1.68 1.76
N GLU A 219 -14.13 -0.79 0.98
CA GLU A 219 -14.72 -0.33 -0.27
C GLU A 219 -14.28 -1.17 -1.47
N ARG A 220 -13.02 -1.62 -1.47
CA ARG A 220 -12.48 -2.38 -2.59
C ARG A 220 -11.47 -3.42 -2.16
N ILE A 221 -11.48 -4.56 -2.87
CA ILE A 221 -10.45 -5.60 -2.82
C ILE A 221 -10.08 -5.93 -4.26
N HIS A 222 -8.80 -5.80 -4.60
CA HIS A 222 -8.25 -6.18 -5.89
C HIS A 222 -7.35 -7.41 -5.74
N LEU A 223 -7.52 -8.37 -6.64
CA LEU A 223 -6.78 -9.62 -6.72
C LEU A 223 -5.91 -9.66 -7.97
N PHE A 224 -4.79 -10.36 -7.89
CA PHE A 224 -4.00 -10.76 -9.03
C PHE A 224 -4.26 -12.24 -9.34
N GLU A 225 -4.61 -12.60 -10.59
CA GLU A 225 -4.82 -14.01 -10.98
C GLU A 225 -3.54 -14.84 -10.84
N SER A 226 -2.39 -14.25 -11.16
CA SER A 226 -1.10 -14.91 -11.04
C SER A 226 -0.44 -14.60 -9.71
N ARG A 227 -0.06 -15.65 -8.96
CA ARG A 227 0.69 -15.52 -7.68
C ARG A 227 2.03 -14.79 -7.84
N THR A 228 2.57 -14.75 -9.05
CA THR A 228 3.86 -14.14 -9.37
C THR A 228 3.74 -12.81 -10.08
N ALA A 229 2.52 -12.35 -10.44
CA ALA A 229 2.32 -11.16 -11.26
C ALA A 229 2.80 -9.89 -10.55
N ALA A 230 2.43 -9.74 -9.28
CA ALA A 230 2.64 -8.49 -8.55
C ALA A 230 4.13 -8.19 -8.20
N PHE A 231 4.98 -9.22 -8.04
CA PHE A 231 6.37 -9.04 -7.56
C PHE A 231 7.34 -10.07 -8.18
N LYS A 232 7.30 -10.22 -9.51
CA LYS A 232 8.18 -11.15 -10.25
C LYS A 232 9.67 -10.89 -10.02
N ALA A 233 10.05 -9.63 -9.86
CA ALA A 233 11.44 -9.22 -9.73
C ALA A 233 12.04 -9.57 -8.35
N ASP A 234 11.22 -9.66 -7.29
CA ASP A 234 11.68 -9.87 -5.91
C ASP A 234 11.52 -11.31 -5.42
N GLY A 235 11.03 -12.24 -6.27
CA GLY A 235 10.88 -13.66 -5.92
C GLY A 235 9.84 -13.95 -4.82
N VAL A 236 8.92 -13.01 -4.55
CA VAL A 236 7.90 -13.15 -3.51
C VAL A 236 6.77 -14.05 -4.01
N LEU A 237 6.67 -15.26 -3.47
CA LEU A 237 5.65 -16.28 -3.80
C LEU A 237 4.35 -16.11 -2.98
N GLN A 238 4.02 -14.91 -2.53
CA GLN A 238 2.81 -14.67 -1.73
C GLN A 238 1.69 -14.11 -2.61
N GLU A 239 0.47 -14.59 -2.37
CA GLU A 239 -0.73 -13.97 -2.95
C GLU A 239 -0.97 -12.63 -2.25
N ASN A 240 -0.76 -11.54 -2.97
CA ASN A 240 -1.05 -10.20 -2.50
C ASN A 240 -2.43 -9.74 -2.96
N VAL A 241 -3.01 -8.84 -2.18
CA VAL A 241 -4.24 -8.13 -2.51
C VAL A 241 -4.04 -6.64 -2.28
N ILE A 242 -4.72 -5.81 -3.09
CA ILE A 242 -4.82 -4.39 -2.80
C ILE A 242 -6.19 -4.16 -2.15
N VAL A 243 -6.20 -3.44 -1.02
CA VAL A 243 -7.43 -3.11 -0.29
C VAL A 243 -7.59 -1.60 -0.21
N LYS A 244 -8.82 -1.10 -0.45
CA LYS A 244 -9.23 0.27 -0.11
C LYS A 244 -10.14 0.22 1.10
N LEU A 245 -9.78 0.96 2.13
CA LEU A 245 -10.49 1.08 3.39
C LEU A 245 -10.87 2.54 3.65
N VAL A 246 -12.04 2.77 4.23
CA VAL A 246 -12.47 4.11 4.65
C VAL A 246 -12.72 4.13 6.15
N ARG A 247 -11.94 4.94 6.86
CA ARG A 247 -12.00 5.08 8.32
C ARG A 247 -13.36 5.57 8.78
N GLY A 248 -14.05 4.80 9.64
CA GLY A 248 -15.39 5.16 10.15
C GLY A 248 -16.46 5.26 9.05
N GLY A 249 -16.19 4.77 7.83
CA GLY A 249 -17.14 4.75 6.73
C GLY A 249 -18.32 3.81 7.01
N ARG A 250 -19.48 4.15 6.45
CA ARG A 250 -20.62 3.24 6.44
C ARG A 250 -20.36 2.10 5.46
N GLN A 251 -20.42 0.86 5.93
CA GLN A 251 -20.21 -0.29 5.07
C GLN A 251 -21.34 -0.43 4.04
N GLY A 252 -20.97 -0.33 2.79
CA GLY A 252 -21.79 -0.61 1.62
C GLY A 252 -21.35 -1.89 0.90
N PRO A 253 -21.80 -2.10 -0.36
CA PRO A 253 -21.24 -3.14 -1.22
C PRO A 253 -19.73 -2.99 -1.39
N VAL A 254 -19.04 -4.10 -1.62
CA VAL A 254 -17.59 -4.13 -1.82
C VAL A 254 -17.27 -4.31 -3.30
N GLY A 255 -16.45 -3.44 -3.86
CA GLY A 255 -15.92 -3.62 -5.20
C GLY A 255 -14.86 -4.72 -5.20
N ILE A 256 -15.10 -5.79 -5.93
CA ILE A 256 -14.10 -6.85 -6.18
C ILE A 256 -13.60 -6.70 -7.60
N SER A 257 -12.28 -6.58 -7.76
CA SER A 257 -11.65 -6.54 -9.06
C SER A 257 -10.49 -7.52 -9.16
N VAL A 258 -10.22 -7.97 -10.39
CA VAL A 258 -9.19 -8.97 -10.68
C VAL A 258 -8.44 -8.49 -11.92
N SER A 259 -7.12 -8.62 -11.93
CA SER A 259 -6.29 -8.46 -13.13
C SER A 259 -5.43 -9.69 -13.36
N ARG A 260 -5.13 -9.99 -14.61
CA ARG A 260 -4.25 -11.12 -14.98
C ARG A 260 -2.80 -10.82 -14.66
N ASP A 261 -2.43 -9.55 -14.79
CA ASP A 261 -1.08 -9.06 -14.59
C ASP A 261 -1.08 -7.66 -13.95
N ASP A 262 0.06 -7.01 -13.99
CA ASP A 262 0.31 -5.67 -13.46
C ASP A 262 -0.01 -4.54 -14.45
N SER A 263 -0.57 -4.83 -15.64
CA SER A 263 -0.98 -3.81 -16.61
C SER A 263 -2.35 -3.20 -16.29
N PHE A 264 -3.19 -3.91 -15.52
CA PHE A 264 -4.56 -3.53 -15.14
C PHE A 264 -5.51 -3.22 -16.31
N GLY A 265 -5.10 -3.47 -17.56
CA GLY A 265 -5.88 -3.18 -18.76
C GLY A 265 -7.16 -4.01 -18.89
N ASP A 266 -7.22 -5.16 -18.23
CA ASP A 266 -8.36 -6.09 -18.20
C ASP A 266 -9.11 -6.07 -16.86
N CYS A 267 -8.91 -5.03 -16.04
CA CYS A 267 -9.46 -4.94 -14.70
C CYS A 267 -10.99 -4.69 -14.72
N GLU A 268 -11.78 -5.73 -14.50
CA GLU A 268 -13.21 -5.64 -14.31
C GLU A 268 -13.57 -5.49 -12.83
N ILE A 269 -14.54 -4.61 -12.53
CA ILE A 269 -15.02 -4.37 -11.18
C ILE A 269 -16.41 -4.94 -11.03
N ARG A 270 -16.62 -5.74 -9.98
CA ARG A 270 -17.94 -6.26 -9.59
C ARG A 270 -18.28 -5.75 -8.20
N LEU A 271 -19.47 -5.21 -8.03
CA LEU A 271 -20.01 -4.87 -6.73
C LEU A 271 -20.68 -6.10 -6.12
N VAL A 272 -20.25 -6.48 -4.94
CA VAL A 272 -20.85 -7.59 -4.20
C VAL A 272 -21.38 -7.10 -2.84
N PRO A 273 -22.51 -7.63 -2.37
CA PRO A 273 -23.05 -7.30 -1.06
C PRO A 273 -22.02 -7.64 0.03
N PHE A 274 -21.90 -6.81 1.06
CA PHE A 274 -20.92 -7.00 2.13
C PHE A 274 -21.03 -8.36 2.82
N HIS A 275 -22.24 -8.88 3.04
CA HIS A 275 -22.45 -10.19 3.66
C HIS A 275 -21.87 -11.37 2.85
N ALA A 276 -21.65 -11.20 1.54
CA ALA A 276 -20.96 -12.18 0.70
C ALA A 276 -19.44 -12.15 0.94
N VAL A 277 -18.90 -10.98 1.37
CA VAL A 277 -17.48 -10.81 1.70
C VAL A 277 -17.22 -11.17 3.16
N VAL A 278 -18.05 -10.71 4.08
CA VAL A 278 -17.92 -10.96 5.53
C VAL A 278 -19.22 -11.44 6.10
N ASN A 279 -19.23 -12.67 6.60
CA ASN A 279 -20.34 -13.16 7.41
C ASN A 279 -20.19 -12.59 8.83
N THR A 280 -21.08 -11.70 9.24
CA THR A 280 -21.05 -11.07 10.57
C THR A 280 -21.29 -12.06 11.71
N GLY A 281 -21.96 -13.20 11.45
CA GLY A 281 -22.14 -14.29 12.41
C GLY A 281 -20.93 -15.21 12.56
N ASP A 282 -19.95 -15.13 11.64
CA ASP A 282 -18.72 -15.93 11.71
C ASP A 282 -17.82 -15.42 12.85
N ALA A 283 -17.50 -16.28 13.81
CA ALA A 283 -16.63 -15.96 14.93
C ALA A 283 -15.21 -15.56 14.48
N GLU A 284 -14.73 -16.15 13.38
CA GLU A 284 -13.40 -15.86 12.82
C GLU A 284 -13.35 -14.58 11.99
N LYS A 285 -14.51 -14.04 11.58
CA LYS A 285 -14.60 -12.84 10.74
C LYS A 285 -13.81 -12.96 9.44
N PHE A 286 -13.84 -14.16 8.81
CA PHE A 286 -13.13 -14.36 7.55
C PHE A 286 -13.64 -13.38 6.48
N ILE A 287 -12.67 -12.83 5.74
CA ILE A 287 -12.93 -11.98 4.59
C ILE A 287 -12.87 -12.88 3.35
N ARG A 288 -14.03 -13.24 2.83
CA ARG A 288 -14.17 -14.04 1.62
C ARG A 288 -14.09 -13.15 0.41
N ILE A 289 -13.50 -13.65 -0.66
CA ILE A 289 -13.43 -12.91 -1.92
C ILE A 289 -14.15 -13.77 -2.95
N PRO A 290 -15.47 -13.50 -3.21
CA PRO A 290 -16.30 -14.29 -4.10
C PRO A 290 -15.73 -14.32 -5.52
N GLN A 291 -15.67 -15.52 -6.13
CA GLN A 291 -15.29 -15.68 -7.54
C GLN A 291 -16.45 -15.33 -8.46
N ALA A 292 -16.18 -15.21 -9.77
CA ALA A 292 -17.18 -14.81 -10.75
C ALA A 292 -18.45 -15.69 -10.76
N ALA A 293 -18.31 -16.98 -10.43
CA ALA A 293 -19.42 -17.92 -10.37
C ALA A 293 -20.34 -17.72 -9.14
N ASP A 294 -19.87 -17.06 -8.08
CA ASP A 294 -20.59 -16.88 -6.82
C ASP A 294 -21.36 -15.55 -6.75
N ALA A 295 -21.21 -14.68 -7.73
CA ALA A 295 -21.80 -13.35 -7.74
C ALA A 295 -23.16 -13.36 -8.44
N VAL A 296 -24.23 -13.14 -7.68
CA VAL A 296 -25.51 -12.67 -8.27
C VAL A 296 -25.21 -11.29 -8.88
N ALA A 297 -25.22 -11.24 -10.21
CA ALA A 297 -24.87 -10.07 -10.99
C ALA A 297 -25.80 -8.90 -10.69
N ALA A 298 -25.34 -7.96 -9.87
CA ALA A 298 -25.85 -6.60 -9.87
C ALA A 298 -24.92 -5.76 -10.76
N THR A 299 -25.13 -5.82 -12.06
CA THR A 299 -24.51 -4.92 -13.02
C THR A 299 -25.17 -3.55 -12.86
N LEU A 300 -24.55 -2.65 -12.10
CA LEU A 300 -24.89 -1.23 -12.15
C LEU A 300 -24.07 -0.59 -13.26
N PRO A 301 -24.70 0.12 -14.21
CA PRO A 301 -23.97 0.87 -15.21
C PRO A 301 -23.20 2.01 -14.52
N PHE A 302 -21.98 2.22 -14.93
CA PHE A 302 -21.22 3.41 -14.57
C PHE A 302 -21.96 4.66 -15.05
N ALA A 303 -22.42 5.48 -14.14
CA ALA A 303 -22.88 6.83 -14.45
C ALA A 303 -21.66 7.75 -14.64
N HIS A 304 -21.09 7.72 -15.83
CA HIS A 304 -20.57 8.93 -16.44
C HIS A 304 -21.76 9.60 -17.12
N ASP A 305 -22.40 10.50 -16.39
CA ASP A 305 -23.22 11.61 -16.91
C ASP A 305 -23.91 12.25 -15.69
N LEU A 306 -23.26 13.27 -15.16
CA LEU A 306 -23.88 14.30 -14.36
C LEU A 306 -23.51 15.65 -14.99
N ASP A 307 -23.87 15.78 -16.26
CA ASP A 307 -24.23 17.06 -16.85
C ASP A 307 -25.73 16.99 -17.13
N GLU A 308 -26.47 18.01 -16.66
CA GLU A 308 -27.90 18.28 -16.72
C GLU A 308 -28.73 17.84 -15.49
N LEU A 309 -28.69 18.71 -14.44
CA LEU A 309 -29.88 19.38 -13.88
C LEU A 309 -29.43 20.37 -12.78
#